data_61ad669350bfb510620b9aaab7c90e88
#
_entry.id   61ad669350bfb510620b9aaab7c90e88
#
_cell.length_a   1.000
_cell.length_b   1.000
_cell.length_c   1.000
_cell.angle_alpha   90.00
_cell.angle_beta   90.00
_cell.angle_gamma   90.00
#
_symmetry.space_group_name_H-M   'P 1'
#
loop_
_entity.id
_entity.type
_entity.pdbx_description
1 polymer ?
#
loop_
_entity_poly.entity_id
_entity_poly.type
_entity_poly.pdbx_seq_one_letter_code
_entity_poly.pdbx_strand_id
1 'polypeptide(L)'
;NCDPVIDNHSSIEFLKRKSIDTTTKIYPIGSLTNNSNGKDLAPLYDMKTAGAVAYGDYKQSINDSSLLKISLEYTKTFGGRIISFSQDEFLSENGVINEGLVSTKLGLKGVPPISESISIFRDIEILEYSNGKVHIPYVNTKKGVDLIRDAKKRNLDITSSVSLAHITLSDKDIIDFNTNLKLNPPLRDNSDIQALKEGIIDGTIDFVTSMHEPINDDFKKVVFDDATPGTIALECVFGLLCNNFTLEKTIDILTRRKD
;
A
#
# COMPACT_ATOMS: atom_id res chain seq x y z
N ASN A 1 10.27 2.29 -3.86
CA ASN A 1 10.67 3.65 -4.18
C ASN A 1 12.00 3.64 -4.93
N CYS A 2 12.08 4.37 -6.02
CA CYS A 2 13.27 4.45 -6.85
C CYS A 2 13.83 5.87 -6.84
N ASP A 3 15.14 5.99 -6.90
CA ASP A 3 15.82 7.25 -7.12
C ASP A 3 16.75 7.07 -8.37
N PRO A 4 16.49 7.76 -9.47
CA PRO A 4 15.39 8.71 -9.69
C PRO A 4 13.99 8.07 -9.72
N VAL A 5 12.96 8.89 -9.54
CA VAL A 5 11.55 8.48 -9.63
C VAL A 5 11.23 7.93 -11.02
N ILE A 6 10.39 6.91 -11.09
CA ILE A 6 9.96 6.26 -12.34
C ILE A 6 8.70 6.98 -12.86
N ASP A 7 8.88 8.15 -13.47
CA ASP A 7 7.79 9.03 -13.91
C ASP A 7 7.76 9.31 -15.42
N ASN A 8 8.53 8.55 -16.20
CA ASN A 8 8.63 8.75 -17.64
C ASN A 8 8.86 7.44 -18.42
N HIS A 9 8.68 7.49 -19.73
CA HIS A 9 8.84 6.36 -20.66
C HIS A 9 10.21 5.68 -20.50
N SER A 10 11.28 6.46 -20.52
CA SER A 10 12.65 5.92 -20.53
C SER A 10 12.99 5.14 -19.27
N SER A 11 12.50 5.60 -18.12
CA SER A 11 12.70 4.91 -16.83
C SER A 11 11.98 3.56 -16.80
N ILE A 12 10.75 3.48 -17.33
CA ILE A 12 10.00 2.23 -17.46
C ILE A 12 10.71 1.27 -18.41
N GLU A 13 11.11 1.77 -19.59
CA GLU A 13 11.82 0.97 -20.59
C GLU A 13 13.15 0.41 -20.04
N PHE A 14 13.90 1.22 -19.31
CA PHE A 14 15.12 0.78 -18.64
C PHE A 14 14.89 -0.41 -17.72
N LEU A 15 13.88 -0.34 -16.86
CA LEU A 15 13.53 -1.45 -15.96
C LEU A 15 13.11 -2.70 -16.73
N LYS A 16 12.31 -2.55 -17.77
CA LYS A 16 11.89 -3.68 -18.62
C LYS A 16 13.07 -4.34 -19.31
N ARG A 17 13.99 -3.57 -19.88
CA ARG A 17 15.21 -4.10 -20.51
C ARG A 17 16.08 -4.86 -19.51
N LYS A 18 16.25 -4.34 -18.30
CA LYS A 18 17.02 -5.01 -17.24
C LYS A 18 16.42 -6.35 -16.79
N SER A 19 15.12 -6.57 -17.02
CA SER A 19 14.44 -7.81 -16.64
C SER A 19 14.44 -8.89 -17.74
N ILE A 20 14.91 -8.60 -18.97
CA ILE A 20 14.82 -9.54 -20.09
C ILE A 20 15.62 -10.81 -19.82
N ASP A 21 16.83 -10.67 -19.28
CA ASP A 21 17.75 -11.79 -19.03
C ASP A 21 17.68 -12.33 -17.61
N THR A 22 16.64 -11.97 -16.83
CA THR A 22 16.45 -12.44 -15.47
C THR A 22 15.37 -13.53 -15.40
N THR A 23 15.49 -14.43 -14.42
CA THR A 23 14.46 -15.44 -14.14
C THR A 23 13.17 -14.84 -13.59
N THR A 24 13.26 -13.65 -12.98
CA THR A 24 12.13 -12.94 -12.38
C THR A 24 11.63 -11.85 -13.33
N LYS A 25 10.34 -11.86 -13.63
CA LYS A 25 9.70 -10.81 -14.42
C LYS A 25 9.45 -9.56 -13.59
N ILE A 26 9.82 -8.40 -14.10
CA ILE A 26 9.56 -7.10 -13.47
C ILE A 26 8.35 -6.45 -14.15
N TYR A 27 7.40 -6.02 -13.32
CA TYR A 27 6.20 -5.28 -13.72
C TYR A 27 6.30 -3.88 -13.09
N PRO A 28 6.81 -2.88 -13.82
CA PRO A 28 7.03 -1.56 -13.25
C PRO A 28 5.71 -0.82 -13.02
N ILE A 29 5.62 -0.16 -11.87
CA ILE A 29 4.59 0.81 -11.54
C ILE A 29 5.20 2.18 -11.84
N GLY A 30 4.54 2.99 -12.68
CA GLY A 30 4.94 4.36 -12.93
C GLY A 30 4.43 5.30 -11.82
N SER A 31 5.13 6.42 -11.63
CA SER A 31 4.61 7.48 -10.76
C SER A 31 3.32 8.05 -11.35
N LEU A 32 2.37 8.40 -10.50
CA LEU A 32 1.14 9.09 -10.92
C LEU A 32 1.42 10.54 -11.27
N THR A 33 2.28 11.17 -10.48
CA THR A 33 2.65 12.59 -10.66
C THR A 33 4.13 12.74 -10.97
N ASN A 34 4.48 13.83 -11.63
CA ASN A 34 5.88 14.16 -11.92
C ASN A 34 6.68 14.24 -10.61
N ASN A 35 7.80 13.53 -10.55
CA ASN A 35 8.64 13.40 -9.35
C ASN A 35 7.89 12.93 -8.10
N SER A 36 6.73 12.30 -8.23
CA SER A 36 5.84 11.91 -7.11
C SER A 36 5.51 13.10 -6.20
N ASN A 37 5.26 14.28 -6.75
CA ASN A 37 5.06 15.51 -5.98
C ASN A 37 3.60 15.80 -5.62
N GLY A 38 2.65 14.95 -6.07
CA GLY A 38 1.23 15.08 -5.80
C GLY A 38 0.52 16.24 -6.50
N LYS A 39 1.13 16.88 -7.51
CA LYS A 39 0.60 18.09 -8.17
C LYS A 39 0.23 17.87 -9.63
N ASP A 40 1.22 17.59 -10.47
CA ASP A 40 1.06 17.51 -11.91
C ASP A 40 1.15 16.05 -12.37
N LEU A 41 0.22 15.60 -13.21
CA LEU A 41 0.24 14.25 -13.74
C LEU A 41 1.51 13.97 -14.54
N ALA A 42 2.09 12.81 -14.32
CA ALA A 42 3.13 12.25 -15.17
C ALA A 42 2.55 11.83 -16.54
N PRO A 43 3.38 11.58 -17.57
CA PRO A 43 2.92 11.15 -18.89
C PRO A 43 2.45 9.67 -18.86
N LEU A 44 1.30 9.41 -18.23
CA LEU A 44 0.82 8.06 -17.91
C LEU A 44 0.66 7.17 -19.15
N TYR A 45 0.15 7.71 -20.26
CA TYR A 45 -0.01 6.94 -21.48
C TYR A 45 1.33 6.54 -22.11
N ASP A 46 2.33 7.43 -22.08
CA ASP A 46 3.67 7.11 -22.58
C ASP A 46 4.32 6.01 -21.73
N MET A 47 4.15 6.08 -20.40
CA MET A 47 4.59 5.01 -19.52
C MET A 47 3.84 3.70 -19.76
N LYS A 48 2.54 3.75 -20.12
CA LYS A 48 1.77 2.55 -20.52
C LYS A 48 2.40 1.89 -21.75
N THR A 49 2.75 2.67 -22.77
CA THR A 49 3.37 2.13 -24.00
C THR A 49 4.75 1.53 -23.74
N ALA A 50 5.49 2.05 -22.75
CA ALA A 50 6.75 1.49 -22.28
C ALA A 50 6.60 0.21 -21.44
N GLY A 51 5.37 -0.10 -20.95
CA GLY A 51 5.06 -1.32 -20.23
C GLY A 51 4.80 -1.15 -18.73
N ALA A 52 4.45 0.06 -18.27
CA ALA A 52 3.93 0.27 -16.93
C ALA A 52 2.58 -0.46 -16.74
N VAL A 53 2.39 -1.10 -15.59
CA VAL A 53 1.18 -1.89 -15.30
C VAL A 53 0.16 -1.13 -14.45
N ALA A 54 0.59 -0.15 -13.68
CA ALA A 54 -0.23 0.70 -12.83
C ALA A 54 0.52 2.02 -12.53
N TYR A 55 -0.15 2.97 -11.86
CA TYR A 55 0.37 4.30 -11.56
C TYR A 55 0.07 4.70 -10.12
N GLY A 56 1.08 5.20 -9.41
CA GLY A 56 0.91 5.66 -8.03
C GLY A 56 2.19 6.27 -7.47
N ASP A 57 2.03 7.14 -6.50
CA ASP A 57 3.16 7.86 -5.88
C ASP A 57 3.68 7.14 -4.62
N TYR A 58 3.68 5.81 -4.66
CA TYR A 58 4.15 4.93 -3.60
C TYR A 58 3.37 5.16 -2.28
N LYS A 59 4.03 5.57 -1.19
CA LYS A 59 3.42 5.85 0.12
C LYS A 59 3.09 7.34 0.32
N GLN A 60 2.90 8.08 -0.76
CA GLN A 60 2.39 9.45 -0.72
C GLN A 60 0.91 9.44 -1.07
N SER A 61 0.11 10.05 -0.21
CA SER A 61 -1.33 10.14 -0.43
C SER A 61 -1.66 11.17 -1.51
N ILE A 62 -2.63 10.86 -2.34
CA ILE A 62 -3.18 11.82 -3.30
C ILE A 62 -4.18 12.69 -2.54
N ASN A 63 -3.73 13.84 -2.02
CA ASN A 63 -4.57 14.70 -1.20
C ASN A 63 -5.59 15.52 -2.02
N ASP A 64 -5.24 15.84 -3.26
CA ASP A 64 -6.15 16.57 -4.17
C ASP A 64 -7.16 15.61 -4.82
N SER A 65 -8.41 15.71 -4.40
CA SER A 65 -9.53 14.94 -4.94
C SER A 65 -9.78 15.22 -6.44
N SER A 66 -9.48 16.43 -6.92
CA SER A 66 -9.59 16.79 -8.33
C SER A 66 -8.52 16.05 -9.16
N LEU A 67 -7.30 15.98 -8.64
CA LEU A 67 -6.22 15.24 -9.27
C LEU A 67 -6.55 13.75 -9.38
N LEU A 68 -7.06 13.13 -8.31
CA LEU A 68 -7.49 11.73 -8.33
C LEU A 68 -8.60 11.50 -9.36
N LYS A 69 -9.61 12.37 -9.39
CA LYS A 69 -10.71 12.31 -10.37
C LYS A 69 -10.18 12.35 -11.81
N ILE A 70 -9.37 13.35 -12.14
CA ILE A 70 -8.79 13.52 -13.49
C ILE A 70 -7.93 12.31 -13.85
N SER A 71 -7.14 11.80 -12.91
CA SER A 71 -6.30 10.62 -13.10
C SER A 71 -7.12 9.38 -13.48
N LEU A 72 -8.22 9.14 -12.78
CA LEU A 72 -9.13 8.02 -13.04
C LEU A 72 -9.84 8.14 -14.40
N GLU A 73 -10.35 9.34 -14.71
CA GLU A 73 -10.97 9.62 -16.01
C GLU A 73 -9.98 9.44 -17.16
N TYR A 74 -8.75 9.92 -17.00
CA TYR A 74 -7.70 9.77 -18.00
C TYR A 74 -7.25 8.31 -18.17
N THR A 75 -6.93 7.62 -17.08
CA THR A 75 -6.46 6.23 -17.15
C THR A 75 -7.53 5.26 -17.64
N LYS A 76 -8.81 5.58 -17.46
CA LYS A 76 -9.92 4.81 -18.02
C LYS A 76 -9.83 4.68 -19.54
N THR A 77 -9.36 5.68 -20.26
CA THR A 77 -9.27 5.69 -21.73
C THR A 77 -8.38 4.57 -22.29
N PHE A 78 -7.41 4.08 -21.51
CA PHE A 78 -6.49 3.01 -21.90
C PHE A 78 -6.46 1.83 -20.89
N GLY A 79 -7.45 1.76 -20.00
CA GLY A 79 -7.60 0.67 -19.04
C GLY A 79 -6.58 0.64 -17.93
N GLY A 80 -5.91 1.76 -17.63
CA GLY A 80 -4.93 1.89 -16.55
C GLY A 80 -5.58 1.80 -15.16
N ARG A 81 -4.79 1.40 -14.14
CA ARG A 81 -5.20 1.33 -12.74
C ARG A 81 -4.39 2.30 -11.91
N ILE A 82 -5.05 3.08 -11.06
CA ILE A 82 -4.41 3.97 -10.09
C ILE A 82 -4.17 3.21 -8.79
N ILE A 83 -2.98 3.35 -8.22
CA ILE A 83 -2.65 2.89 -6.88
C ILE A 83 -2.74 4.12 -5.96
N SER A 84 -3.74 4.14 -5.09
CA SER A 84 -3.96 5.23 -4.14
C SER A 84 -3.58 4.79 -2.74
N PHE A 85 -2.50 5.35 -2.19
CA PHE A 85 -2.13 5.14 -0.79
C PHE A 85 -3.08 5.92 0.11
N SER A 86 -3.86 5.18 0.87
CA SER A 86 -4.98 5.74 1.64
C SER A 86 -4.56 6.07 3.07
N GLN A 87 -4.03 7.25 3.26
CA GLN A 87 -3.72 7.83 4.58
C GLN A 87 -3.88 9.35 4.49
N ASP A 88 -4.80 9.92 5.29
CA ASP A 88 -4.92 11.37 5.38
C ASP A 88 -3.67 11.95 6.03
N GLU A 89 -2.97 12.81 5.29
CA GLU A 89 -1.67 13.35 5.68
C GLU A 89 -1.77 14.26 6.90
N PHE A 90 -2.82 15.07 6.98
CA PHE A 90 -3.01 16.00 8.09
C PHE A 90 -3.36 15.29 9.40
N LEU A 91 -4.20 14.25 9.33
CA LEU A 91 -4.52 13.43 10.49
C LEU A 91 -3.34 12.58 10.96
N SER A 92 -2.49 12.15 10.06
CA SER A 92 -1.34 11.30 10.36
C SER A 92 -0.03 12.07 10.58
N GLU A 93 -0.06 13.40 10.46
CA GLU A 93 1.13 14.26 10.55
C GLU A 93 1.97 13.96 11.79
N ASN A 94 3.26 13.67 11.58
CA ASN A 94 4.23 13.32 12.62
C ASN A 94 3.83 12.11 13.50
N GLY A 95 2.83 11.33 13.11
CA GLY A 95 2.49 10.09 13.79
C GLY A 95 3.46 8.96 13.41
N VAL A 96 3.89 8.17 14.39
CA VAL A 96 4.90 7.12 14.19
C VAL A 96 4.43 5.72 14.59
N ILE A 97 3.30 5.64 15.28
CA ILE A 97 2.71 4.39 15.80
C ILE A 97 1.19 4.46 15.71
N ASN A 98 0.48 3.35 15.87
CA ASN A 98 -0.98 3.35 16.00
C ASN A 98 -1.44 4.21 17.18
N GLU A 99 -2.42 5.11 16.96
CA GLU A 99 -3.05 5.85 18.05
C GLU A 99 -3.85 4.90 18.95
N GLY A 100 -3.52 4.88 20.24
CA GLY A 100 -4.20 4.03 21.20
C GLY A 100 -3.43 3.88 22.51
N LEU A 101 -3.72 2.79 23.23
CA LEU A 101 -3.12 2.53 24.52
C LEU A 101 -1.60 2.38 24.47
N VAL A 102 -1.07 1.78 23.39
CA VAL A 102 0.37 1.57 23.24
C VAL A 102 1.09 2.89 22.99
N SER A 103 0.58 3.73 22.08
CA SER A 103 1.16 5.06 21.82
C SER A 103 1.17 5.93 23.08
N THR A 104 0.09 5.89 23.86
CA THR A 104 -0.01 6.63 25.14
C THR A 104 1.03 6.14 26.16
N LYS A 105 1.19 4.81 26.28
CA LYS A 105 2.18 4.23 27.20
C LYS A 105 3.62 4.55 26.84
N LEU A 106 3.92 4.57 25.54
CA LEU A 106 5.26 4.85 25.03
C LEU A 106 5.55 6.36 24.91
N GLY A 107 4.52 7.21 25.04
CA GLY A 107 4.66 8.65 24.84
C GLY A 107 4.92 9.04 23.38
N LEU A 108 4.56 8.19 22.42
CA LEU A 108 4.76 8.41 21.00
C LEU A 108 3.51 8.98 20.35
N LYS A 109 3.67 9.86 19.33
CA LYS A 109 2.54 10.40 18.58
C LYS A 109 1.87 9.31 17.75
N GLY A 110 0.56 9.15 17.94
CA GLY A 110 -0.25 8.16 17.23
C GLY A 110 -0.70 8.62 15.84
N VAL A 111 -0.88 7.65 14.94
CA VAL A 111 -1.58 7.78 13.66
C VAL A 111 -3.00 7.24 13.87
N PRO A 112 -4.03 8.10 13.87
CA PRO A 112 -5.39 7.66 14.13
C PRO A 112 -5.90 6.75 13.00
N PRO A 113 -6.60 5.63 13.31
CA PRO A 113 -7.14 4.72 12.30
C PRO A 113 -8.08 5.40 11.30
N ILE A 114 -8.75 6.47 11.72
CA ILE A 114 -9.65 7.26 10.85
C ILE A 114 -8.91 7.89 9.66
N SER A 115 -7.60 8.12 9.74
CA SER A 115 -6.81 8.67 8.62
C SER A 115 -6.87 7.78 7.38
N GLU A 116 -6.89 6.44 7.56
CA GLU A 116 -7.06 5.49 6.47
C GLU A 116 -8.51 5.49 5.96
N SER A 117 -9.49 5.36 6.86
CA SER A 117 -10.88 5.17 6.45
C SER A 117 -11.48 6.38 5.74
N ILE A 118 -11.10 7.61 6.10
CA ILE A 118 -11.51 8.84 5.39
C ILE A 118 -10.95 8.83 3.97
N SER A 119 -9.68 8.50 3.80
CA SER A 119 -9.04 8.45 2.48
C SER A 119 -9.67 7.36 1.61
N ILE A 120 -9.88 6.16 2.12
CA ILE A 120 -10.55 5.08 1.38
C ILE A 120 -11.97 5.49 0.99
N PHE A 121 -12.74 6.08 1.90
CA PHE A 121 -14.10 6.52 1.61
C PHE A 121 -14.13 7.55 0.47
N ARG A 122 -13.28 8.58 0.55
CA ARG A 122 -13.12 9.59 -0.51
C ARG A 122 -12.78 8.95 -1.85
N ASP A 123 -11.82 8.05 -1.87
CA ASP A 123 -11.35 7.38 -3.09
C ASP A 123 -12.45 6.52 -3.72
N ILE A 124 -13.27 5.85 -2.91
CA ILE A 124 -14.42 5.07 -3.37
C ILE A 124 -15.48 5.96 -4.01
N GLU A 125 -15.82 7.10 -3.41
CA GLU A 125 -16.80 8.03 -3.98
C GLU A 125 -16.33 8.59 -5.33
N ILE A 126 -15.03 8.93 -5.44
CA ILE A 126 -14.44 9.41 -6.70
C ILE A 126 -14.37 8.28 -7.73
N LEU A 127 -14.06 7.06 -7.32
CA LEU A 127 -14.04 5.88 -8.18
C LEU A 127 -15.43 5.60 -8.77
N GLU A 128 -16.47 5.64 -7.95
CA GLU A 128 -17.87 5.44 -8.40
C GLU A 128 -18.29 6.50 -9.41
N TYR A 129 -17.94 7.76 -9.16
CA TYR A 129 -18.22 8.85 -10.08
C TYR A 129 -17.49 8.72 -11.42
N SER A 130 -16.19 8.38 -11.41
CA SER A 130 -15.33 8.30 -12.61
C SER A 130 -15.50 7.00 -13.40
N ASN A 131 -15.97 5.93 -12.76
CA ASN A 131 -15.95 4.56 -13.28
C ASN A 131 -14.55 4.13 -13.77
N GLY A 132 -13.51 4.50 -13.03
CA GLY A 132 -12.12 4.13 -13.28
C GLY A 132 -11.73 2.80 -12.64
N LYS A 133 -10.44 2.63 -12.33
CA LYS A 133 -9.89 1.45 -11.65
C LYS A 133 -8.93 1.88 -10.55
N VAL A 134 -9.16 1.45 -9.32
CA VAL A 134 -8.30 1.77 -8.16
C VAL A 134 -7.76 0.50 -7.51
N HIS A 135 -6.53 0.60 -7.02
CA HIS A 135 -5.95 -0.34 -6.06
C HIS A 135 -5.61 0.40 -4.78
N ILE A 136 -6.09 -0.09 -3.65
CA ILE A 136 -5.76 0.43 -2.31
C ILE A 136 -4.66 -0.47 -1.72
N PRO A 137 -3.41 0.00 -1.67
CA PRO A 137 -2.31 -0.75 -1.09
C PRO A 137 -2.31 -0.65 0.43
N TYR A 138 -1.76 -1.68 1.08
CA TYR A 138 -1.45 -1.68 2.52
C TYR A 138 -2.62 -1.37 3.45
N VAL A 139 -3.84 -1.82 3.10
CA VAL A 139 -4.99 -1.71 4.01
C VAL A 139 -4.63 -2.27 5.37
N ASN A 140 -4.92 -1.53 6.44
CA ASN A 140 -4.46 -1.91 7.78
C ASN A 140 -5.51 -1.75 8.87
N THR A 141 -6.73 -1.26 8.56
CA THR A 141 -7.82 -1.12 9.54
C THR A 141 -9.05 -1.96 9.17
N LYS A 142 -9.77 -2.43 10.19
CA LYS A 142 -11.07 -3.08 10.04
C LYS A 142 -12.05 -2.23 9.23
N LYS A 143 -12.11 -0.92 9.53
CA LYS A 143 -13.00 0.01 8.83
C LYS A 143 -12.64 0.12 7.34
N GLY A 144 -11.35 0.12 7.01
CA GLY A 144 -10.88 0.10 5.62
C GLY A 144 -11.33 -1.16 4.88
N VAL A 145 -11.21 -2.33 5.52
CA VAL A 145 -11.71 -3.61 4.97
C VAL A 145 -13.21 -3.55 4.71
N ASP A 146 -13.99 -3.03 5.67
CA ASP A 146 -15.47 -2.95 5.53
C ASP A 146 -15.87 -2.03 4.36
N LEU A 147 -15.22 -0.87 4.22
CA LEU A 147 -15.46 0.06 3.11
C LEU A 147 -15.17 -0.59 1.75
N ILE A 148 -14.04 -1.29 1.62
CA ILE A 148 -13.68 -1.97 0.38
C ILE A 148 -14.64 -3.11 0.07
N ARG A 149 -15.06 -3.87 1.09
CA ARG A 149 -16.05 -4.94 0.94
C ARG A 149 -17.37 -4.40 0.38
N ASP A 150 -17.84 -3.27 0.88
CA ASP A 150 -19.07 -2.63 0.41
C ASP A 150 -18.91 -2.06 -1.01
N ALA A 151 -17.76 -1.48 -1.35
CA ALA A 151 -17.47 -1.03 -2.70
C ALA A 151 -17.46 -2.19 -3.70
N LYS A 152 -16.89 -3.35 -3.35
CA LYS A 152 -16.92 -4.56 -4.18
C LYS A 152 -18.35 -5.10 -4.37
N LYS A 153 -19.22 -5.04 -3.35
CA LYS A 153 -20.64 -5.40 -3.48
C LYS A 153 -21.38 -4.50 -4.47
N ARG A 154 -20.97 -3.24 -4.60
CA ARG A 154 -21.48 -2.29 -5.61
C ARG A 154 -20.86 -2.50 -6.99
N ASN A 155 -20.03 -3.54 -7.19
CA ASN A 155 -19.32 -3.86 -8.42
C ASN A 155 -18.37 -2.75 -8.92
N LEU A 156 -17.79 -1.97 -8.02
CA LEU A 156 -16.75 -1.01 -8.38
C LEU A 156 -15.45 -1.76 -8.71
N ASP A 157 -14.68 -1.27 -9.69
CA ASP A 157 -13.38 -1.85 -10.06
C ASP A 157 -12.31 -1.41 -9.05
N ILE A 158 -12.42 -1.97 -7.85
CA ILE A 158 -11.50 -1.76 -6.73
C ILE A 158 -10.81 -3.06 -6.35
N THR A 159 -9.50 -2.99 -6.19
CA THR A 159 -8.70 -4.06 -5.59
C THR A 159 -7.94 -3.54 -4.39
N SER A 160 -7.49 -4.43 -3.52
CA SER A 160 -6.73 -4.02 -2.33
C SER A 160 -5.65 -5.03 -1.99
N SER A 161 -4.64 -4.55 -1.26
CA SER A 161 -3.61 -5.41 -0.71
C SER A 161 -3.31 -5.08 0.75
N VAL A 162 -2.77 -6.05 1.45
CA VAL A 162 -2.26 -5.92 2.82
C VAL A 162 -0.81 -6.36 2.89
N SER A 163 -0.03 -5.81 3.82
CA SER A 163 1.32 -6.32 4.02
C SER A 163 1.34 -7.52 4.97
N LEU A 164 2.34 -8.38 4.79
CA LEU A 164 2.58 -9.52 5.64
C LEU A 164 2.73 -9.12 7.11
N ALA A 165 3.42 -8.01 7.38
CA ALA A 165 3.61 -7.51 8.75
C ALA A 165 2.28 -7.17 9.43
N HIS A 166 1.33 -6.55 8.72
CA HIS A 166 0.03 -6.13 9.27
C HIS A 166 -0.93 -7.27 9.57
N ILE A 167 -0.70 -8.48 9.07
CA ILE A 167 -1.48 -9.67 9.42
C ILE A 167 -0.77 -10.55 10.46
N THR A 168 0.47 -10.22 10.82
CA THR A 168 1.30 -11.05 11.69
C THR A 168 1.63 -10.37 13.01
N LEU A 169 1.84 -9.05 12.98
CA LEU A 169 2.32 -8.24 14.11
C LEU A 169 1.30 -7.16 14.46
N SER A 170 1.20 -6.87 15.75
CA SER A 170 0.35 -5.81 16.31
C SER A 170 1.18 -4.65 16.87
N ASP A 171 0.53 -3.56 17.22
CA ASP A 171 1.15 -2.44 17.93
C ASP A 171 1.73 -2.87 19.29
N LYS A 172 1.19 -3.93 19.91
CA LYS A 172 1.69 -4.48 21.18
C LYS A 172 3.06 -5.14 21.08
N ASP A 173 3.48 -5.51 19.86
CA ASP A 173 4.78 -6.10 19.61
C ASP A 173 5.90 -5.04 19.60
N ILE A 174 5.54 -3.74 19.56
CA ILE A 174 6.47 -2.63 19.68
C ILE A 174 6.87 -2.47 21.14
N ILE A 175 7.84 -3.28 21.56
CA ILE A 175 8.41 -3.27 22.91
C ILE A 175 9.75 -2.57 22.85
N ASP A 176 10.09 -1.82 23.92
CA ASP A 176 11.40 -1.18 24.08
C ASP A 176 11.82 -0.32 22.87
N PHE A 177 10.85 0.34 22.22
CA PHE A 177 11.10 1.20 21.07
C PHE A 177 11.85 0.51 19.92
N ASN A 178 11.55 -0.74 19.63
CA ASN A 178 12.17 -1.50 18.55
C ASN A 178 11.89 -0.87 17.18
N THR A 179 12.86 -0.15 16.65
CA THR A 179 12.78 0.58 15.38
C THR A 179 12.57 -0.31 14.15
N ASN A 180 12.89 -1.62 14.25
CA ASN A 180 12.61 -2.58 13.18
C ASN A 180 11.10 -2.80 12.95
N LEU A 181 10.27 -2.47 13.95
CA LEU A 181 8.82 -2.53 13.87
C LEU A 181 8.17 -1.19 13.52
N LYS A 182 8.98 -0.16 13.23
CA LYS A 182 8.47 1.10 12.70
C LYS A 182 8.13 0.94 11.23
N LEU A 183 6.84 0.96 10.92
CA LEU A 183 6.27 0.80 9.58
C LEU A 183 5.42 2.01 9.19
N ASN A 184 5.25 2.22 7.89
CA ASN A 184 4.25 3.14 7.34
C ASN A 184 3.44 2.40 6.25
N PRO A 185 2.11 2.20 6.47
CA PRO A 185 1.31 2.57 7.66
C PRO A 185 1.75 1.79 8.92
N PRO A 186 1.40 2.28 10.12
CA PRO A 186 1.81 1.65 11.38
C PRO A 186 1.07 0.33 11.63
N LEU A 187 1.68 -0.56 12.42
CA LEU A 187 1.03 -1.76 12.95
C LEU A 187 -0.19 -1.38 13.79
N ARG A 188 -1.29 -2.09 13.61
CA ARG A 188 -2.56 -1.85 14.30
C ARG A 188 -2.81 -2.86 15.41
N ASP A 189 -3.98 -2.81 16.02
CA ASP A 189 -4.35 -3.73 17.09
C ASP A 189 -4.82 -5.11 16.55
N ASN A 190 -5.06 -6.04 17.47
CA ASN A 190 -5.48 -7.40 17.11
C ASN A 190 -6.86 -7.46 16.45
N SER A 191 -7.75 -6.51 16.69
CA SER A 191 -9.08 -6.49 16.04
C SER A 191 -8.95 -6.14 14.55
N ASP A 192 -8.03 -5.24 14.21
CA ASP A 192 -7.69 -4.93 12.82
C ASP A 192 -7.04 -6.12 12.13
N ILE A 193 -6.05 -6.77 12.78
CA ILE A 193 -5.40 -7.99 12.25
C ILE A 193 -6.43 -9.07 11.91
N GLN A 194 -7.39 -9.30 12.80
CA GLN A 194 -8.43 -10.31 12.57
C GLN A 194 -9.29 -9.93 11.36
N ALA A 195 -9.70 -8.68 11.23
CA ALA A 195 -10.48 -8.20 10.09
C ALA A 195 -9.71 -8.31 8.76
N LEU A 196 -8.41 -8.05 8.78
CA LEU A 196 -7.53 -8.22 7.61
C LEU A 196 -7.47 -9.68 7.17
N LYS A 197 -7.30 -10.62 8.12
CA LYS A 197 -7.30 -12.06 7.82
C LYS A 197 -8.63 -12.54 7.24
N GLU A 198 -9.75 -12.09 7.82
CA GLU A 198 -11.08 -12.36 7.30
C GLU A 198 -11.26 -11.80 5.88
N GLY A 199 -10.76 -10.58 5.63
CA GLY A 199 -10.78 -9.96 4.32
C GLY A 199 -9.96 -10.71 3.26
N ILE A 200 -8.87 -11.39 3.64
CA ILE A 200 -8.12 -12.28 2.75
C ILE A 200 -8.91 -13.56 2.45
N ILE A 201 -9.60 -14.10 3.45
CA ILE A 201 -10.35 -15.34 3.31
C ILE A 201 -11.58 -15.14 2.41
N ASP A 202 -12.33 -14.06 2.60
CA ASP A 202 -13.55 -13.76 1.85
C ASP A 202 -13.30 -13.08 0.48
N GLY A 203 -12.05 -12.73 0.18
CA GLY A 203 -11.65 -12.11 -1.09
C GLY A 203 -11.87 -10.60 -1.17
N THR A 204 -12.17 -9.95 -0.05
CA THR A 204 -12.17 -8.48 0.05
C THR A 204 -10.77 -7.93 -0.19
N ILE A 205 -9.76 -8.56 0.39
CA ILE A 205 -8.34 -8.28 0.13
C ILE A 205 -7.84 -9.23 -0.95
N ASP A 206 -7.30 -8.68 -2.02
CA ASP A 206 -6.90 -9.41 -3.22
C ASP A 206 -5.51 -10.00 -3.15
N PHE A 207 -4.57 -9.28 -2.51
CA PHE A 207 -3.15 -9.64 -2.48
C PHE A 207 -2.57 -9.46 -1.08
N VAL A 208 -1.60 -10.32 -0.76
CA VAL A 208 -0.67 -10.10 0.35
C VAL A 208 0.69 -9.73 -0.23
N THR A 209 1.26 -8.62 0.25
CA THR A 209 2.57 -8.14 -0.18
C THR A 209 3.60 -8.35 0.92
N SER A 210 4.84 -8.56 0.55
CA SER A 210 5.95 -8.61 1.52
C SER A 210 6.17 -7.26 2.19
N MET A 211 5.89 -6.16 1.49
CA MET A 211 6.31 -4.81 1.89
C MET A 211 7.80 -4.77 2.28
N HIS A 212 8.63 -5.44 1.46
CA HIS A 212 10.05 -5.56 1.70
C HIS A 212 10.75 -4.22 1.43
N GLU A 213 11.16 -3.57 2.48
CA GLU A 213 11.82 -2.26 2.47
C GLU A 213 13.07 -2.32 3.35
N PRO A 214 14.17 -2.85 2.84
CA PRO A 214 15.42 -2.86 3.58
C PRO A 214 15.94 -1.43 3.76
N ILE A 215 16.19 -1.07 5.00
CA ILE A 215 16.72 0.25 5.41
C ILE A 215 18.12 0.02 5.98
N ASN A 216 19.05 0.90 5.64
CA ASN A 216 20.38 0.87 6.20
C ASN A 216 20.30 1.00 7.74
N ASP A 217 21.11 0.21 8.43
CA ASP A 217 21.20 0.14 9.88
C ASP A 217 21.36 1.52 10.56
N ASP A 218 22.08 2.45 9.93
CA ASP A 218 22.30 3.79 10.47
C ASP A 218 20.99 4.57 10.64
N PHE A 219 20.00 4.34 9.77
CA PHE A 219 18.66 4.95 9.85
C PHE A 219 17.71 4.18 10.78
N LYS A 220 18.12 3.01 11.27
CA LYS A 220 17.39 2.22 12.27
C LYS A 220 17.97 2.35 13.68
N LYS A 221 19.27 2.61 13.83
CA LYS A 221 19.97 2.77 15.12
C LYS A 221 19.88 4.19 15.69
N VAL A 222 18.69 4.74 15.63
CA VAL A 222 18.33 6.07 16.15
C VAL A 222 17.11 5.94 17.07
N VAL A 223 16.67 7.02 17.70
CA VAL A 223 15.44 7.00 18.50
C VAL A 223 14.22 6.69 17.63
N PHE A 224 13.19 6.12 18.21
CA PHE A 224 12.04 5.59 17.45
C PHE A 224 11.39 6.66 16.55
N ASP A 225 11.28 7.90 17.04
CA ASP A 225 10.67 9.00 16.26
C ASP A 225 11.45 9.32 14.97
N ASP A 226 12.78 9.23 15.03
CA ASP A 226 13.65 9.58 13.89
C ASP A 226 13.94 8.39 12.97
N ALA A 227 13.64 7.15 13.42
CA ALA A 227 13.91 5.97 12.63
C ALA A 227 13.10 5.95 11.32
N THR A 228 13.75 5.61 10.22
CA THR A 228 13.07 5.45 8.93
C THR A 228 12.16 4.22 8.94
N PRO A 229 10.86 4.35 8.55
CA PRO A 229 9.97 3.20 8.42
C PRO A 229 10.47 2.20 7.38
N GLY A 230 10.29 0.91 7.63
CA GLY A 230 10.65 -0.15 6.70
C GLY A 230 10.96 -1.45 7.42
N THR A 231 10.84 -2.57 6.70
CA THR A 231 11.08 -3.91 7.25
C THR A 231 11.61 -4.88 6.20
N ILE A 232 12.31 -5.90 6.63
CA ILE A 232 12.77 -7.02 5.81
C ILE A 232 11.76 -8.16 5.98
N ALA A 233 11.05 -8.54 4.91
CA ALA A 233 9.99 -9.54 5.00
C ALA A 233 9.96 -10.54 3.83
N LEU A 234 10.66 -10.30 2.71
CA LEU A 234 10.54 -11.12 1.51
C LEU A 234 10.85 -12.59 1.78
N GLU A 235 11.89 -12.89 2.55
CA GLU A 235 12.35 -14.24 2.87
C GLU A 235 11.38 -15.00 3.78
N CYS A 236 10.56 -14.27 4.57
CA CYS A 236 9.66 -14.84 5.56
C CYS A 236 8.23 -15.08 5.02
N VAL A 237 7.92 -14.66 3.79
CA VAL A 237 6.54 -14.62 3.26
C VAL A 237 5.87 -15.99 3.37
N PHE A 238 6.49 -17.03 2.83
CA PHE A 238 5.89 -18.38 2.81
C PHE A 238 5.67 -18.90 4.23
N GLY A 239 6.70 -18.85 5.08
CA GLY A 239 6.62 -19.38 6.46
C GLY A 239 5.58 -18.65 7.30
N LEU A 240 5.52 -17.32 7.24
CA LEU A 240 4.55 -16.53 7.99
C LEU A 240 3.12 -16.70 7.46
N LEU A 241 2.92 -16.88 6.16
CA LEU A 241 1.62 -17.21 5.62
C LEU A 241 1.15 -18.61 6.08
N CYS A 242 2.02 -19.61 6.08
CA CYS A 242 1.68 -20.95 6.62
C CYS A 242 1.32 -20.93 8.12
N ASN A 243 1.90 -20.02 8.89
CA ASN A 243 1.53 -19.85 10.30
C ASN A 243 0.15 -19.18 10.50
N ASN A 244 -0.32 -18.41 9.51
CA ASN A 244 -1.57 -17.67 9.59
C ASN A 244 -2.74 -18.34 8.84
N PHE A 245 -2.43 -19.16 7.83
CA PHE A 245 -3.43 -19.80 6.96
C PHE A 245 -3.06 -21.27 6.71
N THR A 246 -4.00 -22.06 6.20
CA THR A 246 -3.71 -23.42 5.73
C THR A 246 -2.72 -23.39 4.56
N LEU A 247 -1.98 -24.47 4.35
CA LEU A 247 -1.04 -24.57 3.23
C LEU A 247 -1.72 -24.33 1.88
N GLU A 248 -2.90 -24.89 1.68
CA GLU A 248 -3.69 -24.71 0.46
C GLU A 248 -4.03 -23.23 0.23
N LYS A 249 -4.50 -22.51 1.27
CA LYS A 249 -4.78 -21.08 1.19
C LYS A 249 -3.52 -20.26 0.96
N THR A 250 -2.41 -20.64 1.57
CA THR A 250 -1.11 -19.99 1.36
C THR A 250 -0.67 -20.08 -0.10
N ILE A 251 -0.80 -21.26 -0.71
CA ILE A 251 -0.48 -21.45 -2.13
C ILE A 251 -1.43 -20.60 -3.00
N ASP A 252 -2.73 -20.59 -2.72
CA ASP A 252 -3.69 -19.72 -3.41
C ASP A 252 -3.30 -18.24 -3.35
N ILE A 253 -2.96 -17.74 -2.17
CA ILE A 253 -2.52 -16.34 -1.97
C ILE A 253 -1.29 -16.01 -2.82
N LEU A 254 -0.31 -16.90 -2.86
CA LEU A 254 0.96 -16.66 -3.55
C LEU A 254 0.88 -16.84 -5.08
N THR A 255 -0.09 -17.59 -5.57
CA THR A 255 -0.22 -17.93 -7.00
C THR A 255 -1.44 -17.29 -7.67
N ARG A 256 -2.30 -16.64 -6.89
CA ARG A 256 -3.52 -16.01 -7.40
C ARG A 256 -3.18 -14.95 -8.44
N ARG A 257 -3.77 -15.09 -9.61
CA ARG A 257 -3.77 -14.05 -10.64
C ARG A 257 -5.14 -13.38 -10.64
N LYS A 258 -5.15 -12.07 -10.64
CA LYS A 258 -6.31 -11.27 -11.00
C LYS A 258 -5.94 -10.44 -12.22
N ASP A 259 -6.68 -10.62 -13.29
CA ASP A 259 -6.52 -9.92 -14.56
C ASP A 259 -6.90 -8.43 -14.42
#